data_cfe1b9075e1f847f97e949320a340d68
#
_entry.id   cfe1b9075e1f847f97e949320a340d68
#
_cell.length_a   1.000
_cell.length_b   1.000
_cell.length_c   1.000
_cell.angle_alpha   90.00
_cell.angle_beta   90.00
_cell.angle_gamma   90.00
#
_symmetry.space_group_name_H-M   'P 1'
#
loop_
_entity.id
_entity.type
_entity.pdbx_description
1 polymer ?
#
loop_
_entity_poly.entity_id
_entity_poly.type
_entity_poly.pdbx_seq_one_letter_code
_entity_poly.pdbx_strand_id
1 'polypeptide(L)'
;MTSYAPGMLKGLIDSTPDTAVLINLAEHYAGRQLPATGVDSQVVYDCPRTQVMVRTAVKGTTIGTHFHTVCDEIVVAVGGRGEILVNGQWKPVKAGDVHVCPRGIVHDTRALEEDLQYLSIFTPHLPAGTDINWL
;
A
#
# COMPACT_ATOMS: atom_id res chain seq x y z
N MET A 1 11.13 19.89 -22.86
CA MET A 1 10.58 18.58 -22.42
C MET A 1 10.05 17.84 -23.62
N THR A 2 10.44 16.61 -23.80
CA THR A 2 9.98 15.80 -24.91
C THR A 2 8.57 15.27 -24.59
N SER A 3 7.66 15.43 -25.55
CA SER A 3 6.31 14.92 -25.45
C SER A 3 6.19 13.64 -26.26
N TYR A 4 5.64 12.61 -25.68
CA TYR A 4 5.44 11.33 -26.34
C TYR A 4 3.98 11.18 -26.76
N ALA A 5 3.76 10.68 -27.97
CA ALA A 5 2.43 10.33 -28.40
C ALA A 5 1.88 9.19 -27.53
N PRO A 6 0.57 9.19 -27.24
CA PRO A 6 -0.04 8.05 -26.57
C PRO A 6 0.28 6.76 -27.32
N GLY A 7 0.70 5.75 -26.70
CA GLY A 7 1.08 4.49 -27.32
C GLY A 7 2.51 4.40 -27.83
N MET A 8 3.27 5.49 -27.87
CA MET A 8 4.68 5.42 -28.29
C MET A 8 5.49 4.48 -27.39
N LEU A 9 5.25 4.51 -26.09
CA LEU A 9 5.93 3.66 -25.12
C LEU A 9 5.18 2.36 -24.80
N LYS A 10 4.01 2.18 -25.37
CA LYS A 10 3.11 1.07 -25.03
C LYS A 10 3.76 -0.29 -25.22
N GLY A 11 4.46 -0.50 -26.32
CA GLY A 11 5.14 -1.75 -26.59
C GLY A 11 6.45 -1.92 -25.83
N LEU A 12 6.96 -0.86 -25.20
CA LEU A 12 8.22 -0.87 -24.46
C LEU A 12 8.04 -1.19 -22.99
N ILE A 13 6.95 -0.74 -22.39
CA ILE A 13 6.74 -0.86 -20.95
C ILE A 13 5.60 -1.82 -20.63
N ASP A 14 4.49 -1.70 -21.33
CA ASP A 14 3.30 -2.46 -21.03
C ASP A 14 2.28 -2.25 -22.12
N SER A 15 1.38 -3.22 -22.34
CA SER A 15 0.31 -3.10 -23.28
C SER A 15 -0.91 -2.34 -22.75
N THR A 16 -0.96 -2.07 -21.44
CA THR A 16 -2.08 -1.40 -20.80
C THR A 16 -1.99 0.10 -20.98
N PRO A 17 -3.04 0.76 -21.52
CA PRO A 17 -3.05 2.21 -21.62
C PRO A 17 -3.27 2.80 -20.24
N ASP A 18 -2.22 3.39 -19.68
CA ASP A 18 -2.27 3.98 -18.35
C ASP A 18 -2.82 5.39 -18.42
N THR A 19 -3.70 5.71 -17.48
CA THR A 19 -4.20 7.06 -17.28
C THR A 19 -3.55 7.62 -16.03
N ALA A 20 -3.00 8.82 -16.14
CA ALA A 20 -2.41 9.49 -14.98
C ALA A 20 -3.49 9.76 -13.91
N VAL A 21 -3.11 9.61 -12.67
CA VAL A 21 -3.99 9.80 -11.51
C VAL A 21 -3.37 10.84 -10.59
N LEU A 22 -4.18 11.78 -10.13
CA LEU A 22 -3.82 12.74 -9.10
C LEU A 22 -4.89 12.71 -8.02
N ILE A 23 -4.50 12.44 -6.80
CA ILE A 23 -5.41 12.47 -5.66
C ILE A 23 -4.84 13.37 -4.57
N ASN A 24 -5.73 13.95 -3.76
CA ASN A 24 -5.37 14.63 -2.53
C ASN A 24 -5.65 13.71 -1.35
N LEU A 25 -4.63 13.37 -0.58
CA LEU A 25 -4.77 12.41 0.52
C LEU A 25 -5.71 12.92 1.61
N ALA A 26 -5.60 14.19 1.97
CA ALA A 26 -6.46 14.74 3.03
C ALA A 26 -7.94 14.65 2.64
N GLU A 27 -8.28 15.01 1.41
CA GLU A 27 -9.63 14.89 0.89
C GLU A 27 -10.08 13.43 0.83
N HIS A 28 -9.21 12.55 0.39
CA HIS A 28 -9.49 11.13 0.28
C HIS A 28 -9.84 10.53 1.65
N TYR A 29 -9.02 10.77 2.65
CA TYR A 29 -9.26 10.25 4.00
C TYR A 29 -10.49 10.88 4.65
N ALA A 30 -10.72 12.18 4.45
CA ALA A 30 -11.87 12.88 5.03
C ALA A 30 -13.21 12.32 4.54
N GLY A 31 -13.26 11.79 3.32
CA GLY A 31 -14.47 11.21 2.75
C GLY A 31 -14.72 9.75 3.11
N ARG A 32 -13.83 9.11 3.87
CA ARG A 32 -13.93 7.68 4.16
C ARG A 32 -14.76 7.41 5.40
N GLN A 33 -15.68 6.47 5.27
CA GLN A 33 -16.40 5.90 6.41
C GLN A 33 -15.66 4.62 6.83
N LEU A 34 -15.04 4.67 8.00
CA LEU A 34 -14.21 3.57 8.48
C LEU A 34 -15.04 2.48 9.17
N PRO A 35 -14.61 1.20 9.06
CA PRO A 35 -15.19 0.13 9.87
C PRO A 35 -14.83 0.33 11.35
N ALA A 36 -15.51 -0.39 12.23
CA ALA A 36 -15.20 -0.35 13.67
C ALA A 36 -13.80 -0.92 13.96
N THR A 37 -13.36 -1.90 13.17
CA THR A 37 -12.06 -2.55 13.28
C THR A 37 -11.64 -3.03 11.90
N GLY A 38 -10.35 -3.30 11.72
CA GLY A 38 -9.82 -3.79 10.46
C GLY A 38 -9.12 -2.72 9.65
N VAL A 39 -8.97 -2.98 8.37
CA VAL A 39 -8.27 -2.10 7.44
C VAL A 39 -9.22 -1.66 6.35
N ASP A 40 -9.37 -0.34 6.20
CA ASP A 40 -10.01 0.24 5.03
C ASP A 40 -8.97 0.40 3.94
N SER A 41 -9.22 -0.16 2.77
CA SER A 41 -8.29 -0.10 1.64
C SER A 41 -9.03 0.35 0.40
N GLN A 42 -8.44 1.27 -0.33
CA GLN A 42 -8.95 1.68 -1.62
C GLN A 42 -7.84 1.70 -2.65
N VAL A 43 -8.04 0.95 -3.74
CA VAL A 43 -7.12 0.95 -4.88
C VAL A 43 -7.36 2.22 -5.67
N VAL A 44 -6.34 3.07 -5.76
CA VAL A 44 -6.43 4.35 -6.50
C VAL A 44 -5.71 4.27 -7.85
N TYR A 45 -4.84 3.30 -8.01
CA TYR A 45 -4.19 3.01 -9.29
C TYR A 45 -3.86 1.52 -9.35
N ASP A 46 -4.12 0.90 -10.49
CA ASP A 46 -3.81 -0.51 -10.72
C ASP A 46 -3.45 -0.76 -12.17
N CYS A 47 -2.27 -1.32 -12.38
CA CYS A 47 -1.85 -1.87 -13.67
C CYS A 47 -0.91 -3.04 -13.38
N PRO A 48 -0.54 -3.87 -14.39
CA PRO A 48 0.31 -5.03 -14.12
C PRO A 48 1.65 -4.72 -13.47
N ARG A 49 2.19 -3.53 -13.68
CA ARG A 49 3.50 -3.12 -13.13
C ARG A 49 3.44 -2.67 -11.68
N THR A 50 2.33 -2.06 -11.26
CA THR A 50 2.24 -1.45 -9.93
C THR A 50 0.79 -1.27 -9.50
N GLN A 51 0.59 -1.26 -8.19
CA GLN A 51 -0.71 -0.98 -7.59
C GLN A 51 -0.50 -0.02 -6.43
N VAL A 52 -1.34 1.00 -6.32
CA VAL A 52 -1.31 1.96 -5.21
C VAL A 52 -2.62 1.88 -4.46
N MET A 53 -2.51 1.61 -3.17
CA MET A 53 -3.65 1.61 -2.24
C MET A 53 -3.51 2.72 -1.22
N VAL A 54 -4.61 3.39 -0.94
CA VAL A 54 -4.73 4.31 0.20
C VAL A 54 -5.45 3.55 1.31
N ARG A 55 -4.83 3.47 2.48
CA ARG A 55 -5.27 2.55 3.54
C ARG A 55 -5.34 3.24 4.90
N THR A 56 -6.23 2.72 5.74
CA THR A 56 -6.29 3.05 7.16
C THR A 56 -6.37 1.76 7.96
N ALA A 57 -5.42 1.52 8.84
CA ALA A 57 -5.57 0.51 9.88
C ALA A 57 -6.27 1.20 11.06
N VAL A 58 -7.46 0.75 11.39
CA VAL A 58 -8.25 1.33 12.47
C VAL A 58 -7.59 1.00 13.81
N LYS A 59 -7.61 1.94 14.74
CA LYS A 59 -6.98 1.74 16.05
C LYS A 59 -7.37 0.39 16.67
N GLY A 60 -6.41 -0.30 17.25
CA GLY A 60 -6.59 -1.62 17.81
C GLY A 60 -6.50 -2.78 16.81
N THR A 61 -6.30 -2.49 15.53
CA THR A 61 -6.23 -3.51 14.49
C THR A 61 -4.80 -4.00 14.30
N THR A 62 -4.63 -5.30 14.25
CA THR A 62 -3.43 -5.97 13.75
C THR A 62 -3.81 -6.69 12.47
N ILE A 63 -3.07 -6.46 11.39
CA ILE A 63 -3.38 -7.06 10.10
C ILE A 63 -3.21 -8.57 10.13
N GLY A 64 -2.12 -9.04 10.66
CA GLY A 64 -1.70 -10.43 10.67
C GLY A 64 -0.36 -10.61 9.97
N THR A 65 0.48 -11.45 10.53
CA THR A 65 1.81 -11.71 9.99
C THR A 65 1.71 -12.48 8.69
N HIS A 66 2.35 -12.00 7.64
CA HIS A 66 2.26 -12.58 6.30
C HIS A 66 3.47 -12.20 5.44
N PHE A 67 3.52 -12.75 4.23
CA PHE A 67 4.50 -12.38 3.21
C PHE A 67 3.89 -12.47 1.82
N HIS A 68 4.54 -11.81 0.86
CA HIS A 68 4.18 -11.84 -0.55
C HIS A 68 5.28 -12.56 -1.33
N THR A 69 4.91 -13.36 -2.32
CA THR A 69 5.88 -14.12 -3.13
C THR A 69 6.15 -13.49 -4.49
N VAL A 70 5.20 -12.71 -5.00
CA VAL A 70 5.25 -12.13 -6.34
C VAL A 70 5.67 -10.67 -6.31
N CYS A 71 5.19 -9.90 -5.34
CA CYS A 71 5.40 -8.45 -5.31
C CYS A 71 6.25 -8.00 -4.13
N ASP A 72 6.94 -6.89 -4.35
CA ASP A 72 7.49 -6.07 -3.27
C ASP A 72 6.41 -5.11 -2.79
N GLU A 73 6.45 -4.74 -1.53
CA GLU A 73 5.54 -3.73 -0.97
C GLU A 73 6.32 -2.57 -0.38
N ILE A 74 5.90 -1.36 -0.73
CA ILE A 74 6.40 -0.13 -0.10
C ILE A 74 5.25 0.47 0.68
N VAL A 75 5.45 0.65 1.98
CA VAL A 75 4.49 1.29 2.88
C VAL A 75 4.99 2.68 3.21
N VAL A 76 4.16 3.68 2.97
CA VAL A 76 4.44 5.08 3.31
C VAL A 76 3.42 5.52 4.34
N ALA A 77 3.86 5.74 5.57
CA ALA A 77 2.98 6.26 6.63
C ALA A 77 2.74 7.75 6.39
N VAL A 78 1.48 8.15 6.38
CA VAL A 78 1.09 9.53 6.08
C VAL A 78 0.31 10.20 7.21
N GLY A 79 -0.22 9.45 8.16
CA GLY A 79 -0.93 10.00 9.31
C GLY A 79 -1.07 9.00 10.43
N GLY A 80 -1.20 9.50 11.65
CA GLY A 80 -1.35 8.65 12.81
C GLY A 80 -0.07 7.95 13.25
N ARG A 81 -0.24 6.90 14.05
CA ARG A 81 0.85 6.11 14.61
C ARG A 81 0.45 4.65 14.70
N GLY A 82 1.45 3.78 14.62
CA GLY A 82 1.28 2.37 14.83
C GLY A 82 2.62 1.68 14.99
N GLU A 83 2.65 0.41 14.64
CA GLU A 83 3.89 -0.36 14.61
C GLU A 83 3.92 -1.25 13.38
N ILE A 84 5.13 -1.48 12.88
CA ILE A 84 5.39 -2.40 11.77
C ILE A 84 6.38 -3.46 12.21
N LEU A 85 6.13 -4.70 11.85
CA LEU A 85 7.04 -5.81 12.07
C LEU A 85 8.13 -5.77 11.00
N VAL A 86 9.36 -5.47 11.42
CA VAL A 86 10.54 -5.36 10.56
C VAL A 86 11.60 -6.32 11.05
N ASN A 87 11.98 -7.27 10.20
CA ASN A 87 13.01 -8.27 10.52
C ASN A 87 12.76 -8.94 11.88
N GLY A 88 11.50 -9.33 12.13
CA GLY A 88 11.10 -10.03 13.35
C GLY A 88 10.90 -9.15 14.59
N GLN A 89 10.99 -7.84 14.45
CA GLN A 89 10.80 -6.91 15.56
C GLN A 89 9.73 -5.87 15.24
N TRP A 90 8.84 -5.62 16.20
CA TRP A 90 7.90 -4.52 16.11
C TRP A 90 8.60 -3.20 16.34
N LYS A 91 8.46 -2.29 15.39
CA LYS A 91 9.05 -0.95 15.45
C LYS A 91 7.96 0.11 15.33
N PRO A 92 8.05 1.20 16.10
CA PRO A 92 7.11 2.31 15.95
C PRO A 92 7.15 2.90 14.54
N VAL A 93 5.98 3.26 14.03
CA VAL A 93 5.83 3.93 12.74
C VAL A 93 4.93 5.15 12.90
N LYS A 94 5.26 6.22 12.23
CA LYS A 94 4.50 7.47 12.21
C LYS A 94 4.59 8.12 10.84
N ALA A 95 3.80 9.16 10.64
CA ALA A 95 3.82 9.94 9.40
C ALA A 95 5.24 10.31 8.98
N GLY A 96 5.57 10.06 7.72
CA GLY A 96 6.89 10.29 7.15
C GLY A 96 7.79 9.06 7.10
N ASP A 97 7.43 7.98 7.78
CA ASP A 97 8.21 6.74 7.73
C ASP A 97 7.90 5.94 6.47
N VAL A 98 8.92 5.32 5.92
CA VAL A 98 8.81 4.44 4.76
C VAL A 98 9.34 3.06 5.13
N HIS A 99 8.54 2.03 4.88
CA HIS A 99 8.92 0.63 5.05
C HIS A 99 8.97 -0.03 3.69
N VAL A 100 10.12 -0.54 3.31
CA VAL A 100 10.27 -1.35 2.10
C VAL A 100 10.29 -2.82 2.50
N CYS A 101 9.33 -3.57 1.99
CA CYS A 101 9.20 -4.98 2.29
C CYS A 101 9.36 -5.79 1.00
N PRO A 102 10.56 -6.34 0.74
CA PRO A 102 10.79 -7.18 -0.43
C PRO A 102 9.95 -8.46 -0.38
N ARG A 103 9.66 -9.02 -1.55
CA ARG A 103 8.97 -10.31 -1.64
C ARG A 103 9.67 -11.37 -0.78
N GLY A 104 8.88 -12.24 -0.18
CA GLY A 104 9.37 -13.30 0.68
C GLY A 104 9.68 -12.88 2.10
N ILE A 105 9.67 -11.58 2.41
CA ILE A 105 9.95 -11.08 3.75
C ILE A 105 8.65 -11.01 4.56
N VAL A 106 8.67 -11.66 5.70
CA VAL A 106 7.55 -11.67 6.65
C VAL A 106 7.40 -10.30 7.28
N HIS A 107 6.18 -9.78 7.28
CA HIS A 107 5.86 -8.48 7.85
C HIS A 107 4.44 -8.44 8.41
N ASP A 108 4.15 -7.37 9.12
CA ASP A 108 2.84 -7.11 9.71
C ASP A 108 2.75 -5.61 10.04
N THR A 109 1.54 -5.12 10.18
CA THR A 109 1.25 -3.74 10.55
C THR A 109 0.14 -3.73 11.58
N ARG A 110 0.27 -2.90 12.59
CA ARG A 110 -0.79 -2.73 13.59
C ARG A 110 -0.94 -1.27 13.99
N ALA A 111 -2.18 -0.89 14.23
CA ALA A 111 -2.55 0.39 14.82
C ALA A 111 -2.95 0.12 16.26
N LEU A 112 -2.36 0.83 17.23
CA LEU A 112 -2.60 0.59 18.66
C LEU A 112 -3.56 1.62 19.24
N GLU A 113 -3.06 2.80 19.55
CA GLU A 113 -3.80 3.83 20.28
C GLU A 113 -4.58 4.77 19.36
N GLU A 114 -4.24 4.80 18.08
CA GLU A 114 -4.90 5.63 17.09
C GLU A 114 -4.88 4.96 15.73
N ASP A 115 -5.67 5.47 14.77
CA ASP A 115 -5.65 4.99 13.41
C ASP A 115 -4.30 5.27 12.77
N LEU A 116 -3.83 4.34 11.93
CA LEU A 116 -2.64 4.52 11.11
C LEU A 116 -3.08 4.67 9.65
N GLN A 117 -2.78 5.82 9.06
CA GLN A 117 -3.05 6.11 7.65
C GLN A 117 -1.77 5.92 6.86
N TYR A 118 -1.84 5.14 5.79
CA TYR A 118 -0.67 4.80 5.00
C TYR A 118 -1.03 4.45 3.56
N LEU A 119 -0.01 4.53 2.70
CA LEU A 119 -0.08 4.03 1.34
C LEU A 119 0.61 2.68 1.28
N SER A 120 0.05 1.76 0.49
CA SER A 120 0.75 0.54 0.08
C SER A 120 0.96 0.59 -1.42
N ILE A 121 2.21 0.42 -1.85
CA ILE A 121 2.59 0.40 -3.26
C ILE A 121 3.17 -0.99 -3.53
N PHE A 122 2.51 -1.74 -4.40
CA PHE A 122 2.94 -3.09 -4.79
C PHE A 122 3.57 -3.06 -6.18
N THR A 123 4.71 -3.72 -6.35
CA THR A 123 5.41 -3.83 -7.63
C THR A 123 5.92 -5.26 -7.84
N PRO A 124 5.38 -5.99 -8.84
CA PRO A 124 4.19 -5.71 -9.66
C PRO A 124 2.92 -5.63 -8.81
N HIS A 125 1.78 -5.44 -9.42
CA HIS A 125 0.53 -5.33 -8.68
C HIS A 125 0.22 -6.60 -7.89
N LEU A 126 -0.41 -6.42 -6.74
CA LEU A 126 -0.87 -7.54 -5.92
C LEU A 126 -2.04 -8.22 -6.63
N PRO A 127 -1.90 -9.50 -7.02
CA PRO A 127 -3.02 -10.20 -7.67
C PRO A 127 -4.20 -10.32 -6.70
N ALA A 128 -5.41 -10.01 -7.18
CA ALA A 128 -6.60 -10.03 -6.36
C ALA A 128 -6.84 -11.40 -5.73
N GLY A 129 -6.96 -11.44 -4.40
CA GLY A 129 -7.23 -12.66 -3.64
C GLY A 129 -6.09 -13.67 -3.61
N THR A 130 -4.91 -13.27 -4.05
CA THR A 130 -3.73 -14.15 -4.08
C THR A 130 -2.52 -13.44 -3.51
N ASP A 131 -1.43 -14.16 -3.33
CA ASP A 131 -0.13 -13.68 -2.88
C ASP A 131 -0.12 -13.00 -1.50
N ILE A 132 -1.08 -13.30 -0.68
CA ILE A 132 -1.02 -13.02 0.75
C ILE A 132 -0.89 -14.36 1.47
N ASN A 133 0.28 -14.63 2.01
CA ASN A 133 0.62 -15.91 2.63
C ASN A 133 0.68 -15.72 4.14
N TRP A 134 -0.41 -16.04 4.80
CA TRP A 134 -0.56 -15.88 6.23
C TRP A 134 0.25 -16.91 7.02
N LEU A 135 0.83 -16.48 8.11
CA LEU A 135 1.53 -17.34 9.05
C LEU A 135 0.65 -17.70 10.25
#